data_842f520c5708b3f49e6dc6a9618bcd82
#
_entry.id   842f520c5708b3f49e6dc6a9618bcd82
#
_cell.length_a   1.000
_cell.length_b   1.000
_cell.length_c   1.000
_cell.angle_alpha   90.00
_cell.angle_beta   90.00
_cell.angle_gamma   90.00
#
_symmetry.space_group_name_H-M   'P 1'
#
loop_
_entity.id
_entity.type
_entity.pdbx_description
1 polymer ?
#
loop_
_entity_poly.entity_id
_entity_poly.type
_entity_poly.pdbx_seq_one_letter_code
_entity_poly.pdbx_strand_id
1 'polypeptide(L)'
;MLDAKLIERGLEKTGKSKGGLARAMGVRAGAVSEILSGIRLIKAAEIPLIVEYLELNSVPIMGRIGAGASIEPDYEQVPPEGLGEVELPFPLSEETIAFEVSGDSMLPKYENGDVIVVYREQRHPLSSFYGEEAAVRLKSGERYLKTVERGHSSGVVNLTSFNAKPINGVKLEWIGEICVTLPRGQIARMRGKTASKGRKAARTSGGRSSEK
;
A
#
# COMPACT_ATOMS: atom_id res chain seq x y z
N MET A 1 3.90 -5.31 -13.81
CA MET A 1 3.13 -6.22 -14.70
C MET A 1 2.74 -7.44 -13.88
N LEU A 2 1.52 -7.97 -14.04
CA LEU A 2 1.11 -9.21 -13.35
C LEU A 2 1.91 -10.40 -13.89
N ASP A 3 2.63 -11.06 -13.01
CA ASP A 3 3.48 -12.22 -13.34
C ASP A 3 3.24 -13.39 -12.36
N ALA A 4 3.89 -14.52 -12.60
CA ALA A 4 3.78 -15.72 -11.76
C ALA A 4 4.19 -15.45 -10.30
N LYS A 5 5.25 -14.68 -10.08
CA LYS A 5 5.78 -14.36 -8.75
C LYS A 5 4.78 -13.53 -7.92
N LEU A 6 4.07 -12.58 -8.57
CA LEU A 6 3.05 -11.79 -7.90
C LEU A 6 1.82 -12.64 -7.52
N ILE A 7 1.45 -13.61 -8.39
CA ILE A 7 0.36 -14.56 -8.10
C ILE A 7 0.73 -15.47 -6.93
N GLU A 8 1.94 -16.02 -6.89
CA GLU A 8 2.42 -16.85 -5.78
C GLU A 8 2.36 -16.09 -4.45
N ARG A 9 2.89 -14.86 -4.42
CA ARG A 9 2.83 -13.99 -3.25
C ARG A 9 1.38 -13.71 -2.82
N GLY A 10 0.49 -13.46 -3.77
CA GLY A 10 -0.93 -13.25 -3.49
C GLY A 10 -1.60 -14.47 -2.87
N LEU A 11 -1.29 -15.67 -3.36
CA LEU A 11 -1.77 -16.93 -2.78
C LEU A 11 -1.27 -17.12 -1.34
N GLU A 12 0.01 -16.85 -1.09
CA GLU A 12 0.62 -16.92 0.24
C GLU A 12 0.01 -15.90 1.20
N LYS A 13 -0.05 -14.62 0.79
CA LYS A 13 -0.60 -13.53 1.61
C LYS A 13 -2.06 -13.78 2.00
N THR A 14 -2.87 -14.26 1.07
CA THR A 14 -4.31 -14.44 1.29
C THR A 14 -4.68 -15.82 1.85
N GLY A 15 -3.74 -16.78 1.87
CA GLY A 15 -4.01 -18.17 2.22
C GLY A 15 -4.96 -18.89 1.24
N LYS A 16 -5.22 -18.28 0.07
CA LYS A 16 -6.15 -18.84 -0.92
C LYS A 16 -5.46 -19.90 -1.77
N SER A 17 -6.26 -20.84 -2.32
CA SER A 17 -5.74 -21.99 -3.07
C SER A 17 -5.66 -21.74 -4.57
N LYS A 18 -4.72 -22.42 -5.26
CA LYS A 18 -4.64 -22.46 -6.74
C LYS A 18 -5.94 -22.92 -7.39
N GLY A 19 -6.61 -23.91 -6.78
CA GLY A 19 -7.91 -24.41 -7.26
C GLY A 19 -9.03 -23.38 -7.10
N GLY A 20 -9.01 -22.59 -6.02
CA GLY A 20 -9.92 -21.48 -5.81
C GLY A 20 -9.72 -20.38 -6.85
N LEU A 21 -8.47 -20.02 -7.14
CA LEU A 21 -8.12 -19.07 -8.18
C LEU A 21 -8.57 -19.55 -9.57
N ALA A 22 -8.33 -20.82 -9.90
CA ALA A 22 -8.79 -21.40 -11.18
C ALA A 22 -10.32 -21.28 -11.34
N ARG A 23 -11.09 -21.56 -10.28
CA ARG A 23 -12.55 -21.37 -10.28
C ARG A 23 -12.96 -19.92 -10.46
N ALA A 24 -12.29 -18.99 -9.78
CA ALA A 24 -12.55 -17.57 -9.91
C ALA A 24 -12.28 -17.05 -11.34
N MET A 25 -11.25 -17.60 -11.99
CA MET A 25 -10.90 -17.31 -13.39
C MET A 25 -11.80 -18.02 -14.40
N GLY A 26 -12.63 -18.98 -14.00
CA GLY A 26 -13.41 -19.83 -14.91
C GLY A 26 -12.58 -20.77 -15.78
N VAL A 27 -11.41 -21.21 -15.29
CA VAL A 27 -10.48 -22.07 -16.02
C VAL A 27 -10.34 -23.45 -15.35
N ARG A 28 -9.77 -24.44 -16.06
CA ARG A 28 -9.49 -25.76 -15.51
C ARG A 28 -8.49 -25.71 -14.34
N ALA A 29 -8.59 -26.66 -13.42
CA ALA A 29 -7.80 -26.68 -12.19
C ALA A 29 -6.27 -26.58 -12.40
N GLY A 30 -5.72 -27.19 -13.45
CA GLY A 30 -4.30 -27.15 -13.76
C GLY A 30 -3.79 -25.83 -14.36
N ALA A 31 -4.70 -24.96 -14.85
CA ALA A 31 -4.31 -23.74 -15.57
C ALA A 31 -3.47 -22.77 -14.73
N VAL A 32 -3.76 -22.65 -13.43
CA VAL A 32 -2.98 -21.79 -12.51
C VAL A 32 -1.57 -22.34 -12.34
N SER A 33 -1.41 -23.67 -12.19
CA SER A 33 -0.08 -24.29 -12.10
C SER A 33 0.74 -24.08 -13.38
N GLU A 34 0.11 -24.12 -14.53
CA GLU A 34 0.76 -23.84 -15.82
C GLU A 34 1.16 -22.37 -15.97
N ILE A 35 0.38 -21.43 -15.42
CA ILE A 35 0.77 -20.01 -15.36
C ILE A 35 2.01 -19.85 -14.48
N LEU A 36 2.00 -20.47 -13.29
CA LEU A 36 3.11 -20.37 -12.34
C LEU A 36 4.41 -20.99 -12.86
N SER A 37 4.31 -22.05 -13.65
CA SER A 37 5.47 -22.68 -14.31
C SER A 37 5.88 -22.04 -15.64
N GLY A 38 5.20 -20.97 -16.07
CA GLY A 38 5.51 -20.27 -17.31
C GLY A 38 5.06 -20.98 -18.60
N ILE A 39 4.35 -22.12 -18.50
CA ILE A 39 3.84 -22.89 -19.65
C ILE A 39 2.67 -22.16 -20.32
N ARG A 40 1.86 -21.44 -19.52
CA ARG A 40 0.67 -20.72 -19.97
C ARG A 40 0.78 -19.24 -19.68
N LEU A 41 0.52 -18.41 -20.68
CA LEU A 41 0.41 -16.96 -20.50
C LEU A 41 -0.95 -16.56 -19.89
N ILE A 42 -0.93 -15.51 -19.09
CA ILE A 42 -2.13 -14.88 -18.52
C ILE A 42 -2.82 -14.09 -19.65
N LYS A 43 -4.11 -14.33 -19.86
CA LYS A 43 -4.91 -13.56 -20.82
C LYS A 43 -5.36 -12.24 -20.20
N ALA A 44 -5.50 -11.20 -21.00
CA ALA A 44 -5.91 -9.87 -20.54
C ALA A 44 -7.25 -9.90 -19.74
N ALA A 45 -8.21 -10.71 -20.16
CA ALA A 45 -9.50 -10.86 -19.48
C ALA A 45 -9.39 -11.57 -18.11
N GLU A 46 -8.30 -12.29 -17.85
CA GLU A 46 -8.07 -13.00 -16.58
C GLU A 46 -7.43 -12.08 -15.52
N ILE A 47 -6.75 -11.02 -15.95
CA ILE A 47 -6.04 -10.09 -15.04
C ILE A 47 -6.96 -9.53 -13.95
N PRO A 48 -8.12 -8.95 -14.26
CA PRO A 48 -9.01 -8.40 -13.22
C PRO A 48 -9.48 -9.47 -12.22
N LEU A 49 -9.75 -10.69 -12.69
CA LEU A 49 -10.21 -11.80 -11.85
C LEU A 49 -9.12 -12.27 -10.88
N ILE A 50 -7.88 -12.33 -11.35
CA ILE A 50 -6.71 -12.66 -10.51
C ILE A 50 -6.49 -11.58 -9.46
N VAL A 51 -6.48 -10.31 -9.88
CA VAL A 51 -6.26 -9.16 -8.99
C VAL A 51 -7.34 -9.09 -7.90
N GLU A 52 -8.62 -9.26 -8.27
CA GLU A 52 -9.74 -9.25 -7.32
C GLU A 52 -9.68 -10.45 -6.38
N TYR A 53 -9.45 -11.67 -6.90
CA TYR A 53 -9.43 -12.87 -6.07
C TYR A 53 -8.26 -12.88 -5.08
N LEU A 54 -7.08 -12.42 -5.49
CA LEU A 54 -5.87 -12.42 -4.68
C LEU A 54 -5.64 -11.09 -3.93
N GLU A 55 -6.54 -10.12 -4.06
CA GLU A 55 -6.45 -8.81 -3.41
C GLU A 55 -5.10 -8.11 -3.67
N LEU A 56 -4.57 -8.25 -4.92
CA LEU A 56 -3.24 -7.78 -5.29
C LEU A 56 -3.12 -6.25 -5.36
N ASN A 57 -4.22 -5.55 -5.30
CA ASN A 57 -4.31 -4.10 -5.30
C ASN A 57 -4.65 -3.52 -3.92
N SER A 58 -4.73 -4.36 -2.87
CA SER A 58 -4.98 -3.92 -1.51
C SER A 58 -3.66 -3.68 -0.78
N VAL A 59 -3.51 -2.48 -0.20
CA VAL A 59 -2.33 -2.04 0.54
C VAL A 59 -2.72 -1.71 1.98
N PRO A 60 -2.06 -2.31 3.00
CA PRO A 60 -2.36 -2.05 4.40
C PRO A 60 -1.94 -0.62 4.80
N ILE A 61 -2.81 0.08 5.52
CA ILE A 61 -2.53 1.39 6.12
C ILE A 61 -1.89 1.15 7.50
N MET A 62 -0.62 1.46 7.61
CA MET A 62 0.18 1.18 8.81
C MET A 62 0.20 2.34 9.81
N GLY A 63 -0.71 3.30 9.67
CA GLY A 63 -0.83 4.42 10.59
C GLY A 63 -0.85 5.77 9.88
N ARG A 64 -0.57 6.81 10.66
CA ARG A 64 -0.45 8.18 10.17
C ARG A 64 1.01 8.57 10.07
N ILE A 65 1.29 9.43 9.09
CA ILE A 65 2.60 10.04 8.94
C ILE A 65 2.46 11.55 9.10
N GLY A 66 3.18 12.09 10.09
CA GLY A 66 2.95 13.45 10.54
C GLY A 66 3.71 14.49 9.73
N ALA A 67 3.10 15.63 9.68
CA ALA A 67 3.66 16.90 9.28
C ALA A 67 3.94 17.79 10.52
N GLY A 68 4.06 17.23 11.70
CA GLY A 68 4.31 17.92 12.95
C GLY A 68 4.83 16.95 14.03
N ALA A 69 5.26 17.47 15.16
CA ALA A 69 5.90 16.74 16.27
C ALA A 69 4.93 15.83 17.07
N SER A 70 4.00 15.15 16.41
CA SER A 70 3.13 14.17 17.05
C SER A 70 3.74 12.80 16.93
N ILE A 71 4.02 12.16 18.06
CA ILE A 71 4.42 10.75 18.12
C ILE A 71 3.17 9.95 17.77
N GLU A 72 3.07 9.50 16.54
CA GLU A 72 2.05 8.53 16.14
C GLU A 72 2.43 7.16 16.68
N PRO A 73 1.45 6.26 16.92
CA PRO A 73 1.71 4.93 17.46
C PRO A 73 2.85 4.23 16.71
N ASP A 74 3.70 3.54 17.44
CA ASP A 74 4.83 2.84 16.86
C ASP A 74 4.32 1.83 15.83
N TYR A 75 4.91 1.87 14.64
CA TYR A 75 4.64 0.94 13.55
C TYR A 75 4.69 -0.53 14.01
N GLU A 76 5.56 -0.86 14.96
CA GLU A 76 5.68 -2.19 15.53
C GLU A 76 4.48 -2.61 16.40
N GLN A 77 3.66 -1.65 16.86
CA GLN A 77 2.43 -1.91 17.61
C GLN A 77 1.19 -2.01 16.73
N VAL A 78 1.32 -1.70 15.43
CA VAL A 78 0.25 -1.86 14.47
C VAL A 78 0.20 -3.32 14.02
N PRO A 79 -0.96 -3.98 14.04
CA PRO A 79 -1.08 -5.34 13.53
C PRO A 79 -0.50 -5.48 12.11
N PRO A 80 0.02 -6.65 11.73
CA PRO A 80 0.55 -6.89 10.38
C PRO A 80 -0.45 -6.54 9.27
N GLU A 81 -1.75 -6.66 9.57
CA GLU A 81 -2.87 -6.31 8.68
C GLU A 81 -3.09 -4.80 8.56
N GLY A 82 -2.45 -3.99 9.41
CA GLY A 82 -2.61 -2.54 9.45
C GLY A 82 -3.86 -2.08 10.20
N LEU A 83 -4.15 -0.78 10.13
CA LEU A 83 -5.33 -0.11 10.68
C LEU A 83 -6.50 -0.09 9.69
N GLY A 84 -6.31 -0.66 8.51
CA GLY A 84 -7.24 -0.70 7.40
C GLY A 84 -6.49 -0.89 6.10
N GLU A 85 -7.20 -0.86 4.99
CA GLU A 85 -6.61 -1.06 3.66
C GLU A 85 -7.06 0.03 2.70
N VAL A 86 -6.24 0.30 1.71
CA VAL A 86 -6.59 1.12 0.55
C VAL A 86 -6.46 0.29 -0.72
N GLU A 87 -7.49 0.33 -1.56
CA GLU A 87 -7.47 -0.32 -2.87
C GLU A 87 -6.86 0.61 -3.92
N LEU A 88 -5.90 0.11 -4.67
CA LEU A 88 -5.32 0.81 -5.82
C LEU A 88 -6.06 0.41 -7.11
N PRO A 89 -6.06 1.25 -8.15
CA PRO A 89 -6.63 0.88 -9.45
C PRO A 89 -5.78 -0.14 -10.22
N PHE A 90 -4.62 -0.52 -9.70
CA PHE A 90 -3.68 -1.46 -10.29
C PHE A 90 -2.91 -2.22 -9.19
N PRO A 91 -2.45 -3.45 -9.46
CA PRO A 91 -1.61 -4.19 -8.53
C PRO A 91 -0.19 -3.63 -8.50
N LEU A 92 0.47 -3.69 -7.35
CA LEU A 92 1.89 -3.40 -7.19
C LEU A 92 2.70 -4.70 -7.15
N SER A 93 3.83 -4.71 -7.86
CA SER A 93 4.70 -5.89 -7.98
C SER A 93 5.55 -6.13 -6.74
N GLU A 94 5.68 -5.15 -5.87
CA GLU A 94 6.52 -5.20 -4.67
C GLU A 94 5.71 -4.96 -3.41
N GLU A 95 6.27 -5.35 -2.27
CA GLU A 95 5.62 -5.15 -0.99
C GLU A 95 5.57 -3.67 -0.65
N THR A 96 4.36 -3.18 -0.42
CA THR A 96 4.08 -1.79 -0.13
C THR A 96 3.23 -1.65 1.12
N ILE A 97 3.37 -0.50 1.75
CA ILE A 97 2.57 -0.07 2.88
C ILE A 97 2.05 1.33 2.63
N ALA A 98 0.97 1.69 3.29
CA ALA A 98 0.37 3.00 3.15
C ALA A 98 0.36 3.75 4.49
N PHE A 99 0.41 5.08 4.41
CA PHE A 99 0.22 5.97 5.54
C PHE A 99 -0.79 7.06 5.18
N GLU A 100 -1.66 7.41 6.13
CA GLU A 100 -2.51 8.58 6.03
C GLU A 100 -1.70 9.83 6.43
N VAL A 101 -1.68 10.83 5.58
CA VAL A 101 -1.00 12.10 5.85
C VAL A 101 -1.77 12.88 6.92
N SER A 102 -1.08 13.36 7.94
CA SER A 102 -1.62 14.15 9.03
C SER A 102 -0.89 15.47 9.16
N GLY A 103 -1.63 16.58 9.24
CA GLY A 103 -1.06 17.91 9.39
C GLY A 103 -0.90 18.67 8.07
N ASP A 104 -0.14 19.75 8.10
CA ASP A 104 -0.07 20.77 7.05
C ASP A 104 1.35 21.12 6.56
N SER A 105 2.40 20.53 7.14
CA SER A 105 3.79 20.91 6.84
C SER A 105 4.20 20.67 5.39
N MET A 106 3.50 19.79 4.69
CA MET A 106 3.77 19.46 3.30
C MET A 106 2.74 20.07 2.32
N LEU A 107 1.92 21.02 2.78
CA LEU A 107 1.08 21.83 1.91
C LEU A 107 1.93 22.68 0.97
N PRO A 108 1.48 22.89 -0.27
CA PRO A 108 0.20 22.47 -0.84
C PRO A 108 0.22 21.08 -1.51
N LYS A 109 1.35 20.37 -1.52
CA LYS A 109 1.50 19.12 -2.29
C LYS A 109 0.78 17.93 -1.66
N TYR A 110 0.78 17.85 -0.33
CA TYR A 110 0.10 16.79 0.42
C TYR A 110 -0.86 17.40 1.43
N GLU A 111 -2.11 17.01 1.37
CA GLU A 111 -3.17 17.49 2.27
C GLU A 111 -3.44 16.49 3.39
N ASN A 112 -3.93 17.00 4.52
CA ASN A 112 -4.38 16.13 5.62
C ASN A 112 -5.47 15.18 5.16
N GLY A 113 -5.28 13.87 5.38
CA GLY A 113 -6.17 12.80 4.94
C GLY A 113 -5.83 12.22 3.56
N ASP A 114 -4.81 12.73 2.87
CA ASP A 114 -4.24 12.03 1.71
C ASP A 114 -3.60 10.72 2.18
N VAL A 115 -3.48 9.75 1.28
CA VAL A 115 -2.74 8.51 1.57
C VAL A 115 -1.56 8.41 0.63
N ILE A 116 -0.39 8.21 1.21
CA ILE A 116 0.81 7.84 0.47
C ILE A 116 1.05 6.35 0.57
N VAL A 117 1.41 5.74 -0.54
CA VAL A 117 1.85 4.34 -0.63
C VAL A 117 3.34 4.34 -0.88
N VAL A 118 4.06 3.62 -0.06
CA VAL A 118 5.53 3.55 -0.11
C VAL A 118 6.00 2.11 -0.18
N TYR A 119 7.17 1.88 -0.77
CA TYR A 119 7.81 0.58 -0.68
C TYR A 119 8.23 0.31 0.77
N ARG A 120 7.93 -0.90 1.25
CA ARG A 120 8.26 -1.31 2.63
C ARG A 120 9.77 -1.33 2.85
N GLU A 121 10.51 -1.85 1.89
CA GLU A 121 11.96 -1.94 1.94
C GLU A 121 12.61 -0.80 1.17
N GLN A 122 13.74 -0.31 1.68
CA GLN A 122 14.55 0.67 0.98
C GLN A 122 15.17 0.02 -0.26
N ARG A 123 14.86 0.56 -1.44
CA ARG A 123 15.28 0.02 -2.74
C ARG A 123 16.54 0.67 -3.30
N HIS A 124 16.82 1.87 -2.89
CA HIS A 124 17.89 2.70 -3.39
C HIS A 124 18.77 3.23 -2.25
N PRO A 125 20.04 3.56 -2.51
CA PRO A 125 20.91 4.18 -1.52
C PRO A 125 20.34 5.54 -1.08
N LEU A 126 20.68 5.96 0.14
CA LEU A 126 20.18 7.23 0.71
C LEU A 126 20.40 8.44 -0.20
N SER A 127 21.52 8.44 -0.95
CA SER A 127 21.86 9.53 -1.87
C SER A 127 20.85 9.72 -3.02
N SER A 128 20.12 8.71 -3.38
CA SER A 128 19.07 8.78 -4.42
C SER A 128 17.83 9.54 -3.97
N PHE A 129 17.70 9.78 -2.66
CA PHE A 129 16.56 10.49 -2.09
C PHE A 129 16.85 11.99 -1.86
N TYR A 130 18.06 12.47 -2.17
CA TYR A 130 18.36 13.88 -1.98
C TYR A 130 17.59 14.74 -2.97
N GLY A 131 16.76 15.65 -2.45
CA GLY A 131 15.84 16.49 -3.20
C GLY A 131 14.45 15.87 -3.39
N GLU A 132 14.24 14.62 -2.96
CA GLU A 132 12.98 13.92 -3.12
C GLU A 132 12.17 13.88 -1.81
N GLU A 133 10.84 13.86 -1.93
CA GLU A 133 9.98 13.60 -0.79
C GLU A 133 9.94 12.10 -0.49
N ALA A 134 10.04 11.76 0.78
CA ALA A 134 9.98 10.40 1.26
C ALA A 134 9.26 10.29 2.61
N ALA A 135 8.73 9.11 2.88
CA ALA A 135 8.35 8.73 4.23
C ALA A 135 9.62 8.32 4.97
N VAL A 136 9.88 8.91 6.12
CA VAL A 136 11.09 8.63 6.90
C VAL A 136 10.75 8.27 8.34
N ARG A 137 11.56 7.39 8.94
CA ARG A 137 11.59 7.15 10.38
C ARG A 137 12.95 7.54 10.92
N LEU A 138 12.96 8.36 11.96
CA LEU A 138 14.18 8.73 12.66
C LEU A 138 14.60 7.60 13.60
N LYS A 139 15.87 7.57 13.99
CA LYS A 139 16.36 6.66 15.04
C LYS A 139 15.71 6.88 16.42
N SER A 140 15.13 8.07 16.61
CA SER A 140 14.35 8.42 17.81
C SER A 140 12.88 7.91 17.76
N GLY A 141 12.46 7.33 16.62
CA GLY A 141 11.16 6.68 16.45
C GLY A 141 10.11 7.50 15.69
N GLU A 142 10.29 8.81 15.58
CA GLU A 142 9.33 9.70 14.91
C GLU A 142 9.29 9.43 13.40
N ARG A 143 8.10 9.62 12.83
CA ARG A 143 7.85 9.46 11.40
C ARG A 143 7.44 10.77 10.77
N TYR A 144 8.00 11.02 9.60
CA TYR A 144 7.73 12.23 8.85
C TYR A 144 7.59 11.95 7.36
N LEU A 145 6.74 12.73 6.71
CA LEU A 145 6.75 12.97 5.28
C LEU A 145 7.50 14.27 5.03
N LYS A 146 8.67 14.21 4.41
CA LYS A 146 9.57 15.35 4.23
C LYS A 146 10.37 15.23 2.94
N THR A 147 10.88 16.34 2.45
CA THR A 147 11.95 16.34 1.45
C THR A 147 13.27 16.04 2.16
N VAL A 148 13.98 15.06 1.64
CA VAL A 148 15.27 14.62 2.21
C VAL A 148 16.40 15.37 1.55
N GLU A 149 17.24 16.03 2.33
CA GLU A 149 18.40 16.76 1.84
C GLU A 149 19.70 16.22 2.45
N ARG A 150 20.78 16.42 1.73
CA ARG A 150 22.10 16.03 2.23
C ARG A 150 22.46 16.82 3.49
N GLY A 151 22.83 16.12 4.56
CA GLY A 151 23.33 16.72 5.77
C GLY A 151 24.86 17.02 5.71
N HIS A 152 25.38 17.48 6.81
CA HIS A 152 26.79 17.92 6.94
C HIS A 152 27.80 16.77 6.99
N SER A 153 27.36 15.52 7.20
CA SER A 153 28.24 14.34 7.26
C SER A 153 27.55 13.11 6.68
N SER A 154 28.32 12.06 6.45
CA SER A 154 27.83 10.80 5.90
C SER A 154 26.73 10.19 6.79
N GLY A 155 25.63 9.76 6.19
CA GLY A 155 24.49 9.15 6.89
C GLY A 155 23.65 10.13 7.72
N VAL A 156 23.94 11.42 7.65
CA VAL A 156 23.14 12.50 8.26
C VAL A 156 22.38 13.21 7.17
N VAL A 157 21.13 13.54 7.42
CA VAL A 157 20.26 14.28 6.50
C VAL A 157 19.63 15.48 7.16
N ASN A 158 19.19 16.42 6.35
CA ASN A 158 18.26 17.44 6.74
C ASN A 158 16.89 17.10 6.14
N LEU A 159 15.83 17.38 6.87
CA LEU A 159 14.46 17.14 6.44
C LEU A 159 13.77 18.48 6.30
N THR A 160 13.38 18.83 5.08
CA THR A 160 12.71 20.09 4.78
C THR A 160 11.23 19.87 4.49
N SER A 161 10.49 20.95 4.58
CA SER A 161 9.04 20.97 4.41
C SER A 161 8.64 22.20 3.60
N PHE A 162 7.51 22.12 2.92
CA PHE A 162 6.98 23.29 2.21
C PHE A 162 6.42 24.34 3.18
N ASN A 163 5.88 23.91 4.33
CA ASN A 163 5.15 24.78 5.26
C ASN A 163 5.54 24.55 6.73
N ALA A 164 6.79 24.16 7.01
CA ALA A 164 7.27 24.03 8.38
C ALA A 164 8.79 24.22 8.45
N LYS A 165 9.31 24.45 9.66
CA LYS A 165 10.74 24.58 9.88
C LYS A 165 11.48 23.28 9.57
N PRO A 166 12.69 23.34 9.01
CA PRO A 166 13.49 22.15 8.74
C PRO A 166 13.95 21.46 10.02
N ILE A 167 14.14 20.14 9.93
CA ILE A 167 14.76 19.33 10.97
C ILE A 167 16.16 18.99 10.46
N ASN A 168 17.19 19.53 11.10
CA ASN A 168 18.55 19.41 10.61
C ASN A 168 19.37 18.37 11.37
N GLY A 169 20.30 17.73 10.67
CA GLY A 169 21.33 16.90 11.28
C GLY A 169 20.82 15.59 11.88
N VAL A 170 19.80 14.96 11.30
CA VAL A 170 19.19 13.74 11.81
C VAL A 170 19.69 12.49 11.09
N LYS A 171 19.58 11.34 11.77
CA LYS A 171 19.86 10.02 11.20
C LYS A 171 18.57 9.25 11.01
N LEU A 172 18.39 8.68 9.83
CA LEU A 172 17.25 7.86 9.51
C LEU A 172 17.49 6.41 9.98
N GLU A 173 16.45 5.79 10.48
CA GLU A 173 16.36 4.36 10.69
C GLU A 173 15.78 3.68 9.45
N TRP A 174 14.80 4.34 8.82
CA TRP A 174 14.12 3.84 7.64
C TRP A 174 13.74 4.99 6.72
N ILE A 175 13.71 4.70 5.42
CA ILE A 175 13.23 5.59 4.37
C ILE A 175 12.40 4.79 3.36
N GLY A 176 11.17 5.23 3.10
CA GLY A 176 10.24 4.66 2.14
C GLY A 176 10.04 5.59 0.95
N GLU A 177 10.36 5.08 -0.23
CA GLU A 177 10.10 5.74 -1.51
C GLU A 177 8.61 5.77 -1.80
N ILE A 178 8.07 6.94 -2.14
CA ILE A 178 6.66 7.11 -2.47
C ILE A 178 6.42 6.63 -3.89
N CYS A 179 5.57 5.61 -4.05
CA CYS A 179 5.19 5.09 -5.36
C CYS A 179 3.81 5.57 -5.83
N VAL A 180 2.91 5.89 -4.89
CA VAL A 180 1.57 6.41 -5.21
C VAL A 180 1.13 7.42 -4.15
N THR A 181 0.47 8.47 -4.58
CA THR A 181 -0.27 9.38 -3.71
C THR A 181 -1.74 9.35 -4.09
N LEU A 182 -2.60 9.11 -3.11
CA LEU A 182 -4.05 9.08 -3.28
C LEU A 182 -4.66 10.28 -2.56
N PRO A 183 -5.23 11.23 -3.29
CA PRO A 183 -5.95 12.34 -2.67
C PRO A 183 -7.14 11.87 -1.83
N ARG A 184 -7.37 12.48 -0.68
CA ARG A 184 -8.47 12.16 0.26
C ARG A 184 -9.84 12.02 -0.40
N GLY A 185 -10.13 12.85 -1.40
CA GLY A 185 -11.37 12.79 -2.14
C GLY A 185 -11.55 11.53 -2.99
N GLN A 186 -10.46 10.88 -3.42
CA GLN A 186 -10.51 9.59 -4.11
C GLN A 186 -10.74 8.44 -3.13
N ILE A 187 -10.10 8.48 -1.97
CA ILE A 187 -10.22 7.45 -0.92
C ILE A 187 -11.67 7.35 -0.44
N ALA A 188 -12.33 8.47 -0.22
CA ALA A 188 -13.74 8.50 0.19
C ALA A 188 -14.65 7.83 -0.86
N ARG A 189 -14.38 8.01 -2.15
CA ARG A 189 -15.13 7.37 -3.25
C ARG A 189 -14.85 5.87 -3.34
N MET A 190 -13.62 5.43 -3.07
CA MET A 190 -13.24 4.01 -3.07
C MET A 190 -13.91 3.27 -1.91
N ARG A 191 -13.84 3.80 -0.69
CA ARG A 191 -14.52 3.26 0.49
C ARG A 191 -16.06 3.17 0.32
N GLY A 192 -16.67 4.14 -0.35
CA GLY A 192 -18.11 4.13 -0.68
C GLY A 192 -18.52 3.01 -1.64
N LYS A 193 -17.66 2.62 -2.59
CA LYS A 193 -17.90 1.52 -3.54
C LYS A 193 -17.81 0.16 -2.86
N THR A 194 -16.87 -0.04 -1.94
CA THR A 194 -16.69 -1.30 -1.20
C THR A 194 -17.88 -1.58 -0.28
N ALA A 195 -18.39 -0.56 0.42
CA ALA A 195 -19.57 -0.68 1.27
C ALA A 195 -20.85 -1.04 0.46
N SER A 196 -20.96 -0.58 -0.78
CA SER A 196 -22.10 -0.89 -1.66
C SER A 196 -22.03 -2.31 -2.25
N LYS A 197 -20.83 -2.83 -2.55
CA LYS A 197 -20.63 -4.22 -3.01
C LYS A 197 -20.95 -5.23 -1.89
N GLY A 198 -20.50 -4.99 -0.67
CA GLY A 198 -20.79 -5.84 0.50
C GLY A 198 -22.28 -5.98 0.81
N ARG A 199 -23.05 -4.88 0.68
CA ARG A 199 -24.52 -4.91 0.85
C ARG A 199 -25.24 -5.69 -0.25
N LYS A 200 -24.73 -5.71 -1.47
CA LYS A 200 -25.33 -6.45 -2.59
C LYS A 200 -25.07 -7.95 -2.48
N ALA A 201 -23.89 -8.37 -2.01
CA ALA A 201 -23.54 -9.77 -1.79
C ALA A 201 -24.35 -10.38 -0.63
N ALA A 202 -24.57 -9.64 0.46
CA ALA A 202 -25.36 -10.10 1.60
C ALA A 202 -26.86 -10.26 1.29
N ARG A 203 -27.41 -9.52 0.30
CA ARG A 203 -28.81 -9.66 -0.13
C ARG A 203 -29.08 -10.86 -1.04
N THR A 204 -28.06 -11.36 -1.74
CA THR A 204 -28.19 -12.54 -2.62
C THR A 204 -28.05 -13.87 -1.88
N SER A 205 -27.45 -13.88 -0.68
CA SER A 205 -27.30 -15.09 0.14
C SER A 205 -28.48 -15.33 1.12
N GLY A 206 -29.37 -14.36 1.31
CA GLY A 206 -30.50 -14.44 2.25
C GLY A 206 -31.84 -14.92 1.68
N GLY A 207 -31.90 -15.36 0.44
CA GLY A 207 -33.14 -15.67 -0.27
C GLY A 207 -33.33 -17.15 -0.64
N ARG A 208 -33.13 -18.09 0.31
CA ARG A 208 -33.62 -19.47 0.16
C ARG A 208 -33.74 -20.15 1.52
N SER A 209 -34.85 -19.91 2.21
CA SER A 209 -35.40 -20.86 3.21
C SER A 209 -36.79 -20.38 3.60
N SER A 210 -37.78 -20.90 2.92
CA SER A 210 -39.08 -21.28 3.48
C SER A 210 -40.05 -21.54 2.34
N GLU A 211 -40.25 -22.81 2.06
CA GLU A 211 -41.52 -23.43 1.67
C GLU A 211 -41.27 -24.92 1.46
N LYS A 212 -41.51 -25.69 2.47
CA LYS A 212 -42.46 -26.82 2.61
C LYS A 212 -42.25 -27.50 3.94
#